data_2fe101096748a3fae53e647466baab94
#
_entry.id   2fe101096748a3fae53e647466baab94
#
_cell.length_a   1.000
_cell.length_b   1.000
_cell.length_c   1.000
_cell.angle_alpha   90.00
_cell.angle_beta   90.00
_cell.angle_gamma   90.00
#
_symmetry.space_group_name_H-M   'P 1'
#
loop_
_entity.id
_entity.type
_entity.pdbx_description
1 polymer ?
#
loop_
_entity_poly.entity_id
_entity_poly.type
_entity_poly.pdbx_seq_one_letter_code
_entity_poly.pdbx_strand_id
1 'polypeptide(L)'
;MTDILNYTKSEEIFSAAQQLMPGGVSSPVRAFKSVGGQPIVFDRVKGPFAWDIDGNRYIDYIGSWGPAICGHAHPEVTTALQEAIEKGTSFGAPCVLENQLAEMVIDAVPSVEMVRFVNSGTEACMAVLRLMRAFTGRDKVIKFDGCYHGHADMFLVKAGSGVATLGLPDSPGVPRTTTANTLTACLLYTSPSPRDKRQS
;
A
#
# COMPACT_ATOMS: atom_id res chain seq x y z
N MET A 1 4.87 -30.78 21.36
CA MET A 1 5.00 -31.12 19.94
C MET A 1 4.71 -29.86 19.16
N THR A 2 5.72 -29.30 18.49
CA THR A 2 5.49 -28.21 17.54
C THR A 2 4.81 -28.83 16.34
N ASP A 3 3.52 -28.53 16.13
CA ASP A 3 2.80 -28.95 14.95
C ASP A 3 3.59 -28.46 13.73
N ILE A 4 4.04 -29.39 12.89
CA ILE A 4 4.71 -29.05 11.63
C ILE A 4 3.64 -28.47 10.73
N LEU A 5 3.76 -27.19 10.39
CA LEU A 5 2.83 -26.52 9.49
C LEU A 5 2.86 -27.19 8.11
N ASN A 6 1.70 -27.43 7.53
CA ASN A 6 1.54 -27.96 6.16
C ASN A 6 1.33 -26.78 5.21
N TYR A 7 1.96 -26.79 4.04
CA TYR A 7 1.86 -25.75 3.00
C TYR A 7 1.57 -26.33 1.60
N THR A 8 1.20 -27.60 1.51
CA THR A 8 1.06 -28.31 0.23
C THR A 8 0.10 -27.63 -0.75
N LYS A 9 -1.08 -27.19 -0.26
CA LYS A 9 -2.05 -26.48 -1.11
C LYS A 9 -1.56 -25.09 -1.50
N SER A 10 -0.92 -24.38 -0.59
CA SER A 10 -0.31 -23.07 -0.88
C SER A 10 0.74 -23.18 -1.97
N GLU A 11 1.57 -24.22 -1.95
CA GLU A 11 2.58 -24.50 -2.97
C GLU A 11 1.94 -24.79 -4.34
N GLU A 12 0.92 -25.66 -4.39
CA GLU A 12 0.19 -25.98 -5.61
C GLU A 12 -0.44 -24.73 -6.23
N ILE A 13 -1.15 -23.92 -5.45
CA ILE A 13 -1.80 -22.70 -5.93
C ILE A 13 -0.77 -21.66 -6.38
N PHE A 14 0.31 -21.48 -5.63
CA PHE A 14 1.34 -20.52 -6.02
C PHE A 14 2.05 -20.95 -7.33
N SER A 15 2.31 -22.24 -7.50
CA SER A 15 2.87 -22.79 -8.75
C SER A 15 1.94 -22.52 -9.94
N ALA A 16 0.65 -22.72 -9.77
CA ALA A 16 -0.34 -22.36 -10.79
C ALA A 16 -0.39 -20.85 -11.06
N ALA A 17 -0.33 -20.02 -10.00
CA ALA A 17 -0.35 -18.57 -10.11
C ALA A 17 0.84 -18.02 -10.91
N GLN A 18 2.01 -18.66 -10.86
CA GLN A 18 3.20 -18.29 -11.64
C GLN A 18 2.99 -18.43 -13.16
N GLN A 19 2.05 -19.26 -13.60
CA GLN A 19 1.67 -19.37 -15.01
C GLN A 19 0.63 -18.33 -15.43
N LEU A 20 -0.06 -17.70 -14.46
CA LEU A 20 -1.16 -16.78 -14.69
C LEU A 20 -0.76 -15.31 -14.50
N MET A 21 0.19 -15.07 -13.61
CA MET A 21 0.59 -13.71 -13.23
C MET A 21 2.12 -13.58 -13.17
N PRO A 22 2.70 -12.44 -13.56
CA PRO A 22 4.14 -12.22 -13.44
C PRO A 22 4.63 -12.41 -11.99
N GLY A 23 5.46 -13.45 -11.79
CA GLY A 23 5.97 -13.81 -10.46
C GLY A 23 4.93 -14.45 -9.52
N GLY A 24 3.76 -14.86 -10.05
CA GLY A 24 2.68 -15.50 -9.29
C GLY A 24 1.87 -14.58 -8.37
N VAL A 25 2.04 -13.25 -8.48
CA VAL A 25 1.43 -12.27 -7.56
C VAL A 25 1.10 -10.96 -8.26
N SER A 26 0.09 -10.24 -7.77
CA SER A 26 -0.23 -8.88 -8.23
C SER A 26 0.61 -7.79 -7.55
N SER A 27 1.44 -8.14 -6.57
CA SER A 27 2.40 -7.22 -5.94
C SER A 27 3.71 -7.96 -5.65
N PRO A 28 4.87 -7.47 -6.15
CA PRO A 28 6.15 -8.17 -6.05
C PRO A 28 6.57 -8.55 -4.62
N VAL A 29 6.19 -7.75 -3.63
CA VAL A 29 6.51 -8.01 -2.22
C VAL A 29 5.89 -9.31 -1.71
N ARG A 30 4.77 -9.75 -2.31
CA ARG A 30 4.06 -10.98 -1.90
C ARG A 30 4.71 -12.25 -2.44
N ALA A 31 5.69 -12.15 -3.35
CA ALA A 31 6.36 -13.31 -3.94
C ALA A 31 7.49 -13.91 -3.08
N PHE A 32 7.73 -13.38 -1.89
CA PHE A 32 8.76 -13.82 -0.94
C PHE A 32 10.21 -13.82 -1.47
N LYS A 33 10.47 -13.22 -2.61
CA LYS A 33 11.80 -13.24 -3.27
C LYS A 33 12.91 -12.66 -2.40
N SER A 34 12.60 -11.68 -1.54
CA SER A 34 13.58 -11.00 -0.67
C SER A 34 13.78 -11.71 0.67
N VAL A 35 12.83 -12.53 1.10
CA VAL A 35 12.87 -13.20 2.41
C VAL A 35 13.10 -14.70 2.30
N GLY A 36 12.99 -15.23 1.07
CA GLY A 36 13.06 -16.67 0.82
C GLY A 36 11.81 -17.42 1.27
N GLY A 37 11.76 -18.71 0.97
CA GLY A 37 10.61 -19.56 1.26
C GLY A 37 9.50 -19.48 0.21
N GLN A 38 8.32 -19.95 0.57
CA GLN A 38 7.15 -20.10 -0.26
C GLN A 38 6.05 -19.14 0.23
N PRO A 39 5.38 -18.39 -0.66
CA PRO A 39 4.21 -17.62 -0.28
C PRO A 39 3.10 -18.47 0.30
N ILE A 40 2.46 -17.96 1.34
CA ILE A 40 1.30 -18.56 1.97
C ILE A 40 0.05 -18.01 1.28
N VAL A 41 -0.89 -18.89 0.94
CA VAL A 41 -2.16 -18.51 0.32
C VAL A 41 -3.25 -18.50 1.40
N PHE A 42 -3.76 -17.32 1.72
CA PHE A 42 -4.80 -17.16 2.75
C PHE A 42 -6.18 -17.49 2.19
N ASP A 43 -6.99 -18.16 3.03
CA ASP A 43 -8.40 -18.47 2.80
C ASP A 43 -9.32 -17.45 3.45
N ARG A 44 -9.06 -17.12 4.72
CA ARG A 44 -9.91 -16.21 5.50
C ARG A 44 -9.15 -15.49 6.60
N VAL A 45 -9.74 -14.39 7.03
CA VAL A 45 -9.24 -13.56 8.13
C VAL A 45 -10.38 -13.17 9.07
N LYS A 46 -10.13 -13.07 10.38
CA LYS A 46 -11.12 -12.62 11.37
C LYS A 46 -10.43 -12.11 12.64
N GLY A 47 -10.80 -10.91 13.10
CA GLY A 47 -10.17 -10.28 14.25
C GLY A 47 -8.66 -10.17 14.06
N PRO A 48 -7.83 -10.67 14.97
CA PRO A 48 -6.37 -10.64 14.86
C PRO A 48 -5.80 -11.87 14.13
N PHE A 49 -6.61 -12.72 13.54
CA PHE A 49 -6.18 -13.99 12.98
C PHE A 49 -6.36 -14.09 11.48
N ALA A 50 -5.44 -14.80 10.84
CA ALA A 50 -5.52 -15.24 9.45
C ALA A 50 -5.39 -16.75 9.37
N TRP A 51 -6.05 -17.37 8.40
CA TRP A 51 -5.97 -18.80 8.11
C TRP A 51 -5.60 -18.99 6.64
N ASP A 52 -4.65 -19.87 6.40
CA ASP A 52 -4.32 -20.27 5.05
C ASP A 52 -5.25 -21.39 4.54
N ILE A 53 -5.10 -21.72 3.27
CA ILE A 53 -5.87 -22.79 2.62
C ILE A 53 -5.46 -24.19 3.08
N ASP A 54 -4.33 -24.33 3.76
CA ASP A 54 -3.86 -25.57 4.37
C ASP A 54 -4.44 -25.77 5.78
N GLY A 55 -5.13 -24.75 6.33
CA GLY A 55 -5.79 -24.77 7.64
C GLY A 55 -4.92 -24.25 8.79
N ASN A 56 -3.72 -23.78 8.52
CA ASN A 56 -2.88 -23.19 9.54
C ASN A 56 -3.43 -21.83 9.98
N ARG A 57 -3.31 -21.51 11.26
CA ARG A 57 -3.74 -20.24 11.85
C ARG A 57 -2.55 -19.40 12.25
N TYR A 58 -2.59 -18.12 11.87
CA TYR A 58 -1.58 -17.12 12.17
C TYR A 58 -2.16 -15.95 12.95
N ILE A 59 -1.33 -15.29 13.77
CA ILE A 59 -1.64 -13.97 14.31
C ILE A 59 -1.16 -12.95 13.26
N ASP A 60 -2.08 -12.08 12.82
CA ASP A 60 -1.75 -11.06 11.83
C ASP A 60 -1.21 -9.79 12.50
N TYR A 61 0.09 -9.57 12.38
CA TYR A 61 0.78 -8.34 12.80
C TYR A 61 0.92 -7.31 11.67
N ILE A 62 0.40 -7.60 10.47
CA ILE A 62 0.55 -6.73 9.30
C ILE A 62 -0.69 -5.86 9.11
N GLY A 63 -1.88 -6.37 9.46
CA GLY A 63 -3.14 -5.63 9.38
C GLY A 63 -3.44 -5.13 7.97
N SER A 64 -3.22 -5.98 6.93
CA SER A 64 -3.40 -5.63 5.51
C SER A 64 -2.61 -4.38 5.08
N TRP A 65 -1.43 -4.15 5.65
CA TRP A 65 -0.58 -2.97 5.43
C TRP A 65 -1.21 -1.65 5.93
N GLY A 66 -2.02 -1.73 7.01
CA GLY A 66 -2.61 -0.59 7.69
C GLY A 66 -4.14 -0.52 7.73
N PRO A 67 -4.90 -0.95 6.70
CA PRO A 67 -6.36 -0.80 6.69
C PRO A 67 -7.11 -1.52 7.81
N ALA A 68 -6.58 -2.63 8.34
CA ALA A 68 -7.28 -3.46 9.32
C ALA A 68 -7.16 -2.94 10.78
N ILE A 69 -7.36 -1.63 11.00
CA ILE A 69 -7.25 -0.98 12.32
C ILE A 69 -8.21 -1.59 13.36
N CYS A 70 -9.44 -1.91 12.93
CA CYS A 70 -10.45 -2.55 13.78
C CYS A 70 -10.33 -4.07 13.84
N GLY A 71 -9.28 -4.66 13.25
CA GLY A 71 -9.18 -6.08 13.00
C GLY A 71 -9.98 -6.51 11.76
N HIS A 72 -9.78 -7.76 11.38
CA HIS A 72 -10.43 -8.31 10.19
C HIS A 72 -11.89 -8.66 10.46
N ALA A 73 -12.74 -8.46 9.44
CA ALA A 73 -14.16 -8.81 9.46
C ALA A 73 -14.87 -8.36 10.76
N HIS A 74 -14.64 -7.09 11.15
CA HIS A 74 -15.29 -6.50 12.30
C HIS A 74 -16.82 -6.55 12.11
N PRO A 75 -17.59 -7.03 13.09
CA PRO A 75 -19.03 -7.28 12.91
C PRO A 75 -19.82 -6.06 12.44
N GLU A 76 -19.62 -4.91 13.06
CA GLU A 76 -20.31 -3.67 12.67
C GLU A 76 -19.96 -3.23 11.26
N VAL A 77 -18.67 -3.31 10.86
CA VAL A 77 -18.23 -2.99 9.51
C VAL A 77 -18.83 -3.95 8.49
N THR A 78 -18.87 -5.25 8.82
CA THR A 78 -19.46 -6.27 7.94
C THR A 78 -20.95 -6.01 7.73
N THR A 79 -21.69 -5.69 8.80
CA THR A 79 -23.13 -5.38 8.73
C THR A 79 -23.36 -4.13 7.88
N ALA A 80 -22.63 -3.05 8.12
CA ALA A 80 -22.76 -1.82 7.34
C ALA A 80 -22.46 -2.03 5.86
N LEU A 81 -21.46 -2.86 5.53
CA LEU A 81 -21.15 -3.23 4.14
C LEU A 81 -22.27 -4.03 3.49
N GLN A 82 -22.87 -4.98 4.19
CA GLN A 82 -24.01 -5.77 3.68
C GLN A 82 -25.19 -4.86 3.35
N GLU A 83 -25.54 -3.93 4.24
CA GLU A 83 -26.61 -2.95 4.01
C GLU A 83 -26.29 -1.99 2.84
N ALA A 84 -25.02 -1.60 2.68
CA ALA A 84 -24.61 -0.72 1.57
C ALA A 84 -24.66 -1.44 0.21
N ILE A 85 -24.28 -2.71 0.14
CA ILE A 85 -24.30 -3.51 -1.09
C ILE A 85 -25.70 -3.64 -1.66
N GLU A 86 -26.74 -3.73 -0.83
CA GLU A 86 -28.12 -3.77 -1.28
C GLU A 86 -28.58 -2.51 -2.04
N LYS A 87 -27.91 -1.37 -1.82
CA LYS A 87 -28.15 -0.10 -2.52
C LYS A 87 -27.32 0.08 -3.78
N GLY A 88 -26.41 -0.86 -4.05
CA GLY A 88 -25.47 -0.83 -5.16
C GLY A 88 -24.07 -0.39 -4.75
N THR A 89 -23.07 -0.84 -5.51
CA THR A 89 -21.64 -0.64 -5.21
C THR A 89 -20.99 0.47 -6.02
N SER A 90 -21.70 1.03 -7.04
CA SER A 90 -21.19 2.11 -7.87
C SER A 90 -22.36 2.85 -8.54
N PHE A 91 -22.38 4.15 -8.41
CA PHE A 91 -23.47 4.99 -8.95
C PHE A 91 -23.06 5.78 -10.20
N GLY A 92 -21.76 5.97 -10.43
CA GLY A 92 -21.28 6.89 -11.48
C GLY A 92 -21.74 8.35 -11.30
N ALA A 93 -22.15 8.71 -10.08
CA ALA A 93 -22.73 9.99 -9.69
C ALA A 93 -22.39 10.30 -8.21
N PRO A 94 -22.46 11.58 -7.76
CA PRO A 94 -22.28 11.93 -6.36
C PRO A 94 -23.27 11.20 -5.45
N CYS A 95 -22.85 10.87 -4.24
CA CYS A 95 -23.70 10.23 -3.23
C CYS A 95 -23.51 10.84 -1.84
N VAL A 96 -24.51 10.65 -0.99
CA VAL A 96 -24.51 11.20 0.38
C VAL A 96 -23.35 10.70 1.22
N LEU A 97 -22.93 9.44 1.01
CA LEU A 97 -21.83 8.84 1.78
C LEU A 97 -20.48 9.54 1.53
N GLU A 98 -20.27 10.09 0.32
CA GLU A 98 -19.05 10.88 0.04
C GLU A 98 -19.02 12.16 0.88
N ASN A 99 -20.15 12.87 0.99
CA ASN A 99 -20.25 14.08 1.80
C ASN A 99 -20.02 13.77 3.29
N GLN A 100 -20.68 12.73 3.81
CA GLN A 100 -20.52 12.31 5.19
C GLN A 100 -19.06 11.95 5.53
N LEU A 101 -18.41 11.18 4.65
CA LEU A 101 -17.00 10.82 4.84
C LEU A 101 -16.08 12.05 4.74
N ALA A 102 -16.36 12.99 3.83
CA ALA A 102 -15.59 14.24 3.71
C ALA A 102 -15.71 15.09 4.98
N GLU A 103 -16.91 15.25 5.52
CA GLU A 103 -17.14 15.95 6.80
C GLU A 103 -16.36 15.29 7.94
N MET A 104 -16.44 13.97 8.08
CA MET A 104 -15.70 13.24 9.12
C MET A 104 -14.18 13.43 9.01
N VAL A 105 -13.63 13.48 7.80
CA VAL A 105 -12.18 13.71 7.58
C VAL A 105 -11.81 15.14 7.95
N ILE A 106 -12.60 16.12 7.55
CA ILE A 106 -12.38 17.56 7.87
C ILE A 106 -12.44 17.79 9.38
N ASP A 107 -13.41 17.21 10.05
CA ASP A 107 -13.56 17.32 11.50
C ASP A 107 -12.40 16.65 12.27
N ALA A 108 -11.91 15.51 11.77
CA ALA A 108 -10.83 14.76 12.41
C ALA A 108 -9.43 15.36 12.19
N VAL A 109 -9.21 16.11 11.12
CA VAL A 109 -7.89 16.60 10.72
C VAL A 109 -7.90 18.13 10.59
N PRO A 110 -7.46 18.88 11.60
CA PRO A 110 -7.60 20.35 11.66
C PRO A 110 -6.97 21.12 10.50
N SER A 111 -6.02 20.55 9.78
CA SER A 111 -5.36 21.16 8.62
C SER A 111 -6.07 20.89 7.30
N VAL A 112 -7.13 20.10 7.29
CA VAL A 112 -7.88 19.72 6.08
C VAL A 112 -9.13 20.58 5.98
N GLU A 113 -9.23 21.38 4.92
CA GLU A 113 -10.39 22.23 4.63
C GLU A 113 -11.28 21.63 3.53
N MET A 114 -10.70 20.77 2.68
CA MET A 114 -11.38 20.19 1.53
C MET A 114 -10.80 18.82 1.19
N VAL A 115 -11.65 17.88 0.78
CA VAL A 115 -11.27 16.49 0.51
C VAL A 115 -11.60 16.10 -0.93
N ARG A 116 -10.72 15.32 -1.54
CA ARG A 116 -10.98 14.59 -2.78
C ARG A 116 -10.63 13.12 -2.58
N PHE A 117 -11.60 12.25 -2.83
CA PHE A 117 -11.39 10.81 -2.76
C PHE A 117 -10.83 10.24 -4.08
N VAL A 118 -9.98 9.25 -3.95
CA VAL A 118 -9.40 8.47 -5.05
C VAL A 118 -9.33 6.99 -4.63
N ASN A 119 -9.07 6.09 -5.58
CA ASN A 119 -9.13 4.65 -5.31
C ASN A 119 -7.85 4.07 -4.71
N SER A 120 -6.72 4.78 -4.77
CA SER A 120 -5.43 4.26 -4.32
C SER A 120 -4.48 5.36 -3.84
N GLY A 121 -3.48 4.98 -3.03
CA GLY A 121 -2.38 5.87 -2.65
C GLY A 121 -1.57 6.36 -3.86
N THR A 122 -1.45 5.57 -4.91
CA THR A 122 -0.81 5.99 -6.17
C THR A 122 -1.55 7.16 -6.81
N GLU A 123 -2.87 7.06 -6.93
CA GLU A 123 -3.71 8.15 -7.46
C GLU A 123 -3.66 9.40 -6.58
N ALA A 124 -3.68 9.23 -5.26
CA ALA A 124 -3.52 10.33 -4.31
C ALA A 124 -2.19 11.05 -4.51
N CYS A 125 -1.08 10.32 -4.57
CA CYS A 125 0.25 10.88 -4.78
C CYS A 125 0.38 11.59 -6.14
N MET A 126 -0.18 11.02 -7.21
CA MET A 126 -0.24 11.66 -8.53
C MET A 126 -1.03 12.98 -8.49
N ALA A 127 -2.19 12.97 -7.83
CA ALA A 127 -3.03 14.16 -7.71
C ALA A 127 -2.35 15.27 -6.88
N VAL A 128 -1.76 14.90 -5.73
CA VAL A 128 -1.04 15.83 -4.85
C VAL A 128 0.17 16.43 -5.56
N LEU A 129 0.96 15.63 -6.29
CA LEU A 129 2.10 16.16 -7.04
C LEU A 129 1.67 17.19 -8.09
N ARG A 130 0.59 16.92 -8.82
CA ARG A 130 0.04 17.86 -9.79
C ARG A 130 -0.45 19.15 -9.14
N LEU A 131 -1.13 19.01 -8.01
CA LEU A 131 -1.60 20.14 -7.21
C LEU A 131 -0.44 21.02 -6.70
N MET A 132 0.59 20.39 -6.12
CA MET A 132 1.78 21.11 -5.64
C MET A 132 2.48 21.89 -6.75
N ARG A 133 2.65 21.29 -7.93
CA ARG A 133 3.24 21.96 -9.10
C ARG A 133 2.39 23.13 -9.58
N ALA A 134 1.09 22.94 -9.70
CA ALA A 134 0.18 24.00 -10.12
C ALA A 134 0.16 25.18 -9.15
N PHE A 135 0.16 24.88 -7.85
CA PHE A 135 0.11 25.91 -6.79
C PHE A 135 1.43 26.68 -6.68
N THR A 136 2.57 26.01 -6.79
CA THR A 136 3.88 26.62 -6.57
C THR A 136 4.55 27.16 -7.85
N GLY A 137 4.07 26.75 -9.02
CA GLY A 137 4.75 26.99 -10.31
C GLY A 137 6.11 26.28 -10.45
N ARG A 138 6.38 25.24 -9.65
CA ARG A 138 7.66 24.54 -9.60
C ARG A 138 7.53 23.13 -10.15
N ASP A 139 8.45 22.70 -11.02
CA ASP A 139 8.45 21.36 -11.61
C ASP A 139 9.07 20.29 -10.72
N LYS A 140 10.11 20.68 -9.95
CA LYS A 140 10.89 19.75 -9.15
C LYS A 140 10.18 19.38 -7.87
N VAL A 141 10.28 18.09 -7.49
CA VAL A 141 9.81 17.54 -6.24
C VAL A 141 10.93 16.79 -5.55
N ILE A 142 10.95 16.84 -4.22
CA ILE A 142 11.87 16.04 -3.40
C ILE A 142 11.06 14.94 -2.72
N LYS A 143 11.57 13.71 -2.82
CA LYS A 143 11.09 12.57 -2.02
C LYS A 143 12.24 11.99 -1.20
N PHE A 144 11.92 11.33 -0.09
CA PHE A 144 12.94 10.63 0.67
C PHE A 144 13.27 9.28 0.04
N ASP A 145 14.57 8.95 0.06
CA ASP A 145 15.09 7.67 -0.39
C ASP A 145 14.50 6.54 0.47
N GLY A 146 14.19 5.41 -0.15
CA GLY A 146 13.55 4.29 0.53
C GLY A 146 12.04 4.44 0.82
N CYS A 147 11.43 5.61 0.56
CA CYS A 147 10.00 5.84 0.77
C CYS A 147 9.19 5.49 -0.48
N TYR A 148 8.13 4.70 -0.30
CA TYR A 148 7.21 4.33 -1.36
C TYR A 148 6.04 5.31 -1.45
N HIS A 149 5.78 5.80 -2.67
CA HIS A 149 4.69 6.75 -2.96
C HIS A 149 3.79 6.28 -4.11
N GLY A 150 3.55 4.97 -4.18
CA GLY A 150 2.82 4.37 -5.29
C GLY A 150 3.72 4.05 -6.49
N HIS A 151 3.13 3.53 -7.56
CA HIS A 151 3.85 3.03 -8.73
C HIS A 151 3.74 3.94 -9.97
N ALA A 152 3.41 5.22 -9.79
CA ALA A 152 3.48 6.18 -10.87
C ALA A 152 4.95 6.46 -11.25
N ASP A 153 5.24 6.50 -12.54
CA ASP A 153 6.59 6.57 -13.10
C ASP A 153 7.50 7.60 -12.43
N MET A 154 6.97 8.80 -12.17
CA MET A 154 7.74 9.88 -11.55
C MET A 154 8.22 9.56 -10.12
N PHE A 155 7.64 8.58 -9.45
CA PHE A 155 8.04 8.18 -8.10
C PHE A 155 8.93 6.92 -8.07
N LEU A 156 9.15 6.27 -9.22
CA LEU A 156 9.95 5.04 -9.32
C LEU A 156 11.46 5.35 -9.42
N VAL A 157 11.91 6.31 -8.64
CA VAL A 157 13.31 6.70 -8.46
C VAL A 157 13.70 6.41 -7.03
N LYS A 158 14.68 5.52 -6.81
CA LYS A 158 15.09 5.07 -5.47
C LYS A 158 13.88 4.77 -4.57
N ALA A 159 12.88 4.10 -5.15
CA ALA A 159 11.64 3.77 -4.46
C ALA A 159 11.89 2.77 -3.33
N GLY A 160 11.01 2.80 -2.31
CA GLY A 160 11.07 1.88 -1.17
C GLY A 160 10.72 0.44 -1.54
N SER A 161 10.33 -0.33 -0.55
CA SER A 161 10.28 -1.79 -0.48
C SER A 161 9.98 -2.60 -1.75
N GLY A 162 9.07 -2.16 -2.62
CA GLY A 162 8.70 -2.92 -3.81
C GLY A 162 9.81 -3.03 -4.86
N VAL A 163 10.46 -1.92 -5.19
CA VAL A 163 11.57 -1.86 -6.17
C VAL A 163 12.86 -2.33 -5.52
N ALA A 164 13.13 -1.96 -4.27
CA ALA A 164 14.28 -2.45 -3.52
C ALA A 164 14.23 -3.97 -3.33
N THR A 165 13.06 -4.55 -3.11
CA THR A 165 12.86 -6.00 -3.01
C THR A 165 13.24 -6.74 -4.29
N LEU A 166 13.06 -6.10 -5.46
CA LEU A 166 13.47 -6.65 -6.75
C LEU A 166 14.95 -6.40 -7.08
N GLY A 167 15.66 -5.64 -6.24
CA GLY A 167 17.06 -5.28 -6.50
C GLY A 167 17.26 -4.37 -7.72
N LEU A 168 16.20 -3.72 -8.17
CA LEU A 168 16.23 -2.80 -9.31
C LEU A 168 16.37 -1.36 -8.80
N PRO A 169 17.47 -0.67 -9.10
CA PRO A 169 17.66 0.73 -8.71
C PRO A 169 16.69 1.68 -9.43
N ASP A 170 16.29 1.31 -10.66
CA ASP A 170 15.30 2.00 -11.48
C ASP A 170 14.35 0.97 -12.10
N SER A 171 13.07 1.32 -12.23
CA SER A 171 12.10 0.42 -12.87
C SER A 171 12.31 0.39 -14.38
N PRO A 172 12.52 -0.78 -15.00
CA PRO A 172 12.62 -0.91 -16.44
C PRO A 172 11.39 -0.32 -17.14
N GLY A 173 11.61 0.41 -18.24
CA GLY A 173 10.53 1.04 -19.02
C GLY A 173 10.11 2.43 -18.56
N VAL A 174 10.60 2.92 -17.43
CA VAL A 174 10.38 4.30 -17.00
C VAL A 174 11.36 5.24 -17.74
N PRO A 175 10.87 6.20 -18.56
CA PRO A 175 11.73 7.15 -19.24
C PRO A 175 12.49 8.05 -18.26
N ARG A 176 13.76 8.32 -18.51
CA ARG A 176 14.57 9.23 -17.67
C ARG A 176 13.98 10.65 -17.59
N THR A 177 13.34 11.09 -18.65
CA THR A 177 12.68 12.40 -18.70
C THR A 177 11.51 12.50 -17.71
N THR A 178 10.82 11.39 -17.42
CA THR A 178 9.72 11.35 -16.46
C THR A 178 10.21 11.52 -15.02
N THR A 179 11.41 11.02 -14.72
CA THR A 179 12.02 11.08 -13.38
C THR A 179 12.95 12.27 -13.18
N ALA A 180 13.29 13.01 -14.23
CA ALA A 180 14.27 14.11 -14.20
C ALA A 180 13.95 15.21 -13.17
N ASN A 181 12.68 15.41 -12.88
CA ASN A 181 12.21 16.40 -11.91
C ASN A 181 11.96 15.82 -10.51
N THR A 182 12.29 14.55 -10.27
CA THR A 182 12.17 13.94 -8.95
C THR A 182 13.53 13.78 -8.31
N LEU A 183 13.80 14.60 -7.32
CA LEU A 183 15.02 14.55 -6.52
C LEU A 183 14.84 13.61 -5.33
N THR A 184 15.89 12.89 -4.96
CA THR A 184 15.88 12.04 -3.75
C THR A 184 16.79 12.63 -2.68
N ALA A 185 16.34 12.59 -1.43
CA ALA A 185 17.11 12.98 -0.25
C ALA A 185 17.10 11.84 0.76
N CYS A 186 18.22 11.60 1.41
CA CYS A 186 18.27 10.63 2.50
C CYS A 186 17.85 11.33 3.81
N LEU A 187 16.82 10.80 4.48
CA LEU A 187 16.34 11.40 5.73
C LEU A 187 17.40 11.38 6.83
N LEU A 188 18.23 10.31 6.88
CA LEU A 188 19.23 10.14 7.93
C LEU A 188 20.53 10.90 7.70
N TYR A 189 20.93 11.12 6.44
CA TYR A 189 22.27 11.66 6.10
C TYR A 189 22.26 13.04 5.48
N THR A 190 21.14 13.44 4.85
CA THR A 190 21.08 14.73 4.16
C THR A 190 20.20 15.76 4.87
N SER A 191 19.43 15.34 5.85
CA SER A 191 18.55 16.23 6.62
C SER A 191 18.99 16.24 8.09
N PRO A 192 19.49 17.40 8.60
CA PRO A 192 19.82 17.50 10.02
C PRO A 192 18.60 17.25 10.88
N SER A 193 18.75 16.39 11.88
CA SER A 193 17.68 16.01 12.80
C SER A 193 18.04 16.40 14.23
N PRO A 194 17.07 16.83 15.06
CA PRO A 194 17.30 17.00 16.49
C PRO A 194 17.82 15.74 17.21
N ARG A 195 17.62 14.56 16.62
CA ARG A 195 18.17 13.28 17.12
C ARG A 195 19.68 13.17 16.94
N ASP A 196 20.25 13.83 15.93
CA ASP A 196 21.70 13.77 15.63
C ASP A 196 22.54 14.44 16.72
N LYS A 197 21.96 15.40 17.45
CA LYS A 197 22.62 16.09 18.57
C LYS A 197 22.78 15.26 19.85
N ARG A 198 22.18 14.07 19.90
CA ARG A 198 22.27 13.18 21.08
C ARG A 198 23.40 12.15 20.99
N GLN A 199 24.17 12.15 19.92
CA GLN A 199 25.27 11.21 19.67
C GLN A 199 26.67 11.85 19.78
N SER A 200 26.73 13.10 20.23
CA SER A 200 28.01 13.81 20.49
C SER A 200 28.26 13.98 21.98
#